data_97956f2e23b19bd82db7e60533d2047a
#
_entry.id   97956f2e23b19bd82db7e60533d2047a
#
_cell.length_a   1.000
_cell.length_b   1.000
_cell.length_c   1.000
_cell.angle_alpha   90.00
_cell.angle_beta   90.00
_cell.angle_gamma   90.00
#
_symmetry.space_group_name_H-M   'P 1'
#
loop_
_entity.id
_entity.type
_entity.pdbx_description
1 polymer ?
#
loop_
_entity_poly.entity_id
_entity_poly.type
_entity_poly.pdbx_seq_one_letter_code
_entity_poly.pdbx_strand_id
1 'polypeptide(L)'
;MIQRHLLLASLCLALGGPVLAAGSEHAHGHGHGAPEKLQLDAGKKWPTDAPLRQAMGNLRATMASALPDIHEKRLAPEGYAALAKKVEQEVGSIVANCKLDARADAQLHLVVADLLDGADKMAGKKKQARGGKPRDGAVQVIGALDKYATYFDDPGFQPIAH
;
A
#
# COMPACT_ATOMS: atom_id res chain seq x y z
N MET A 1 39.82 -22.72 55.45
CA MET A 1 40.10 -24.13 55.19
C MET A 1 39.93 -24.35 53.70
N ILE A 2 40.97 -24.26 52.86
CA ILE A 2 41.97 -25.21 52.46
C ILE A 2 41.37 -26.51 51.98
N GLN A 3 41.42 -26.70 50.66
CA GLN A 3 42.02 -27.81 49.91
C GLN A 3 41.52 -27.73 48.47
N ARG A 4 42.25 -27.39 47.42
CA ARG A 4 43.38 -27.97 46.67
C ARG A 4 43.20 -29.46 46.30
N HIS A 5 43.06 -29.71 44.98
CA HIS A 5 43.73 -30.78 44.17
C HIS A 5 43.23 -30.58 42.71
N LEU A 6 44.06 -30.19 41.76
CA LEU A 6 45.10 -30.85 40.99
C LEU A 6 44.61 -31.91 39.99
N LEU A 7 44.72 -31.47 38.68
CA LEU A 7 45.26 -32.18 37.52
C LEU A 7 44.62 -33.50 37.06
N LEU A 8 44.23 -33.55 35.83
CA LEU A 8 44.83 -34.42 34.81
C LEU A 8 44.45 -34.01 33.38
N ALA A 9 45.50 -33.81 32.59
CA ALA A 9 45.43 -33.60 31.15
C ALA A 9 45.08 -34.92 30.45
N SER A 10 44.28 -34.85 29.41
CA SER A 10 44.19 -35.91 28.41
C SER A 10 44.08 -35.30 27.02
N LEU A 11 45.17 -35.39 26.31
CA LEU A 11 45.39 -35.03 24.92
C LEU A 11 44.84 -36.17 24.05
N CYS A 12 43.76 -35.95 23.33
CA CYS A 12 43.33 -36.82 22.23
C CYS A 12 43.36 -36.04 20.92
N LEU A 13 44.40 -36.28 20.16
CA LEU A 13 44.50 -35.98 18.75
C LEU A 13 43.52 -36.94 18.00
N ALA A 14 42.51 -36.40 17.34
CA ALA A 14 41.77 -37.13 16.34
C ALA A 14 41.70 -36.30 15.05
N LEU A 15 42.39 -36.81 14.05
CA LEU A 15 42.26 -36.34 12.67
C LEU A 15 40.84 -36.61 12.16
N GLY A 16 40.13 -35.57 11.86
CA GLY A 16 38.82 -35.63 11.18
C GLY A 16 38.82 -34.66 10.01
N GLY A 17 38.77 -35.23 8.80
CA GLY A 17 38.81 -34.52 7.52
C GLY A 17 37.69 -33.52 7.28
N PRO A 18 37.80 -32.70 6.25
CA PRO A 18 36.78 -31.67 5.94
C PRO A 18 35.49 -32.32 5.47
N VAL A 19 34.46 -32.23 6.31
CA VAL A 19 33.09 -32.47 5.85
C VAL A 19 32.68 -31.29 4.97
N LEU A 20 32.63 -31.54 3.69
CA LEU A 20 31.93 -30.67 2.72
C LEU A 20 30.44 -30.71 3.09
N ALA A 21 30.00 -29.82 3.94
CA ALA A 21 28.60 -29.52 4.10
C ALA A 21 28.13 -28.88 2.79
N ALA A 22 27.46 -29.69 1.95
CA ALA A 22 26.66 -29.18 0.84
C ALA A 22 25.57 -28.30 1.49
N GLY A 23 25.81 -27.01 1.56
CA GLY A 23 24.81 -26.01 1.89
C GLY A 23 23.76 -26.05 0.79
N SER A 24 22.59 -26.60 1.11
CA SER A 24 21.41 -26.37 0.30
C SER A 24 21.09 -24.88 0.39
N GLU A 25 21.60 -24.12 -0.55
CA GLU A 25 21.17 -22.76 -0.80
C GLU A 25 19.73 -22.84 -1.28
N HIS A 26 18.79 -22.79 -0.34
CA HIS A 26 17.44 -22.36 -0.66
C HIS A 26 17.53 -20.87 -0.98
N ALA A 27 17.86 -20.58 -2.24
CA ALA A 27 17.71 -19.26 -2.81
C ALA A 27 16.21 -18.94 -2.90
N HIS A 28 15.61 -18.53 -1.79
CA HIS A 28 14.36 -17.80 -1.78
C HIS A 28 14.67 -16.33 -2.06
N GLY A 29 15.29 -16.08 -3.20
CA GLY A 29 15.54 -14.76 -3.73
C GLY A 29 14.41 -14.31 -4.65
N HIS A 30 13.25 -14.02 -4.12
CA HIS A 30 12.27 -13.17 -4.78
C HIS A 30 11.88 -12.04 -3.82
N GLY A 31 12.86 -11.27 -3.43
CA GLY A 31 12.64 -9.92 -2.95
C GLY A 31 12.21 -9.06 -4.16
N HIS A 32 10.94 -9.18 -4.58
CA HIS A 32 10.34 -8.10 -5.35
C HIS A 32 10.17 -6.95 -4.36
N GLY A 33 11.15 -6.05 -4.33
CA GLY A 33 11.00 -4.77 -3.65
C GLY A 33 9.69 -4.15 -4.10
N ALA A 34 8.96 -3.49 -3.19
CA ALA A 34 7.74 -2.77 -3.56
C ALA A 34 8.05 -1.87 -4.77
N PRO A 35 7.19 -1.81 -5.78
CA PRO A 35 7.43 -1.00 -6.96
C PRO A 35 7.57 0.48 -6.55
N GLU A 36 8.56 1.17 -7.08
CA GLU A 36 8.76 2.60 -6.79
C GLU A 36 7.72 3.49 -7.47
N LYS A 37 7.10 2.99 -8.54
CA LYS A 37 6.08 3.70 -9.34
C LYS A 37 5.09 2.74 -9.98
N LEU A 38 3.91 3.27 -10.28
CA LEU A 38 2.90 2.55 -11.06
C LEU A 38 3.39 2.25 -12.47
N GLN A 39 3.14 1.04 -12.91
CA GLN A 39 3.45 0.57 -14.25
C GLN A 39 2.42 -0.45 -14.73
N LEU A 40 2.24 -0.55 -16.04
CA LEU A 40 1.41 -1.59 -16.66
C LEU A 40 2.09 -2.97 -16.61
N ASP A 41 1.32 -4.03 -16.65
CA ASP A 41 1.82 -5.40 -16.79
C ASP A 41 2.14 -5.70 -18.26
N ALA A 42 3.39 -5.50 -18.64
CA ALA A 42 3.81 -5.66 -20.06
C ALA A 42 2.89 -4.90 -21.04
N GLY A 43 2.50 -3.68 -20.69
CA GLY A 43 1.63 -2.83 -21.50
C GLY A 43 0.12 -3.07 -21.31
N LYS A 44 -0.28 -4.00 -20.43
CA LYS A 44 -1.68 -4.29 -20.11
C LYS A 44 -2.04 -3.75 -18.74
N LYS A 45 -3.31 -3.47 -18.51
CA LYS A 45 -3.83 -3.13 -17.19
C LYS A 45 -3.82 -4.35 -16.27
N TRP A 46 -3.65 -4.10 -14.98
CA TRP A 46 -3.69 -5.13 -13.95
C TRP A 46 -5.11 -5.66 -13.74
N PRO A 47 -5.29 -6.97 -13.55
CA PRO A 47 -6.60 -7.55 -13.28
C PRO A 47 -7.16 -7.04 -11.94
N THR A 48 -8.48 -6.99 -11.85
CA THR A 48 -9.21 -6.57 -10.65
C THR A 48 -10.22 -7.63 -10.24
N ASP A 49 -10.55 -7.67 -8.96
CA ASP A 49 -11.64 -8.50 -8.44
C ASP A 49 -12.90 -7.68 -8.11
N ALA A 50 -13.98 -8.37 -7.76
CA ALA A 50 -15.26 -7.70 -7.49
C ALA A 50 -15.21 -6.79 -6.24
N PRO A 51 -14.57 -7.18 -5.10
CA PRO A 51 -14.42 -6.29 -3.95
C PRO A 51 -13.67 -5.00 -4.28
N LEU A 52 -12.59 -5.08 -5.04
CA LEU A 52 -11.82 -3.91 -5.46
C LEU A 52 -12.66 -2.97 -6.33
N ARG A 53 -13.33 -3.50 -7.35
CA ARG A 53 -14.20 -2.71 -8.23
C ARG A 53 -15.34 -2.04 -7.47
N GLN A 54 -15.94 -2.74 -6.51
CA GLN A 54 -17.00 -2.18 -5.66
C GLN A 54 -16.50 -1.00 -4.84
N ALA A 55 -15.38 -1.16 -4.14
CA ALA A 55 -14.83 -0.11 -3.30
C ALA A 55 -14.39 1.12 -4.11
N MET A 56 -13.70 0.91 -5.24
CA MET A 56 -13.29 2.01 -6.13
C MET A 56 -14.50 2.73 -6.76
N GLY A 57 -15.55 2.00 -7.11
CA GLY A 57 -16.82 2.58 -7.57
C GLY A 57 -17.50 3.45 -6.52
N ASN A 58 -17.52 3.00 -5.25
CA ASN A 58 -18.04 3.76 -4.12
C ASN A 58 -17.23 5.05 -3.88
N LEU A 59 -15.90 4.95 -3.92
CA LEU A 59 -15.00 6.12 -3.80
C LEU A 59 -15.26 7.12 -4.90
N ARG A 60 -15.33 6.64 -6.15
CA ARG A 60 -15.64 7.48 -7.30
C ARG A 60 -16.97 8.22 -7.12
N ALA A 61 -18.03 7.51 -6.77
CA ALA A 61 -19.35 8.11 -6.55
C ALA A 61 -19.32 9.18 -5.45
N THR A 62 -18.65 8.88 -4.34
CA THR A 62 -18.48 9.81 -3.21
C THR A 62 -17.76 11.09 -3.63
N MET A 63 -16.64 10.96 -4.33
CA MET A 63 -15.84 12.12 -4.74
C MET A 63 -16.52 12.92 -5.86
N ALA A 64 -17.19 12.25 -6.81
CA ALA A 64 -17.95 12.91 -7.86
C ALA A 64 -19.11 13.74 -7.30
N SER A 65 -19.82 13.23 -6.29
CA SER A 65 -20.91 13.95 -5.62
C SER A 65 -20.41 15.21 -4.89
N ALA A 66 -19.22 15.19 -4.32
CA ALA A 66 -18.65 16.33 -3.60
C ALA A 66 -17.92 17.33 -4.53
N LEU A 67 -17.62 16.94 -5.76
CA LEU A 67 -16.78 17.71 -6.68
C LEU A 67 -17.24 19.15 -6.89
N PRO A 68 -18.54 19.47 -7.12
CA PRO A 68 -18.99 20.85 -7.28
C PRO A 68 -18.60 21.75 -6.08
N ASP A 69 -18.84 21.26 -4.85
CA ASP A 69 -18.53 22.02 -3.65
C ASP A 69 -17.03 22.17 -3.41
N ILE A 70 -16.25 21.15 -3.80
CA ILE A 70 -14.79 21.21 -3.77
C ILE A 70 -14.26 22.26 -4.75
N HIS A 71 -14.80 22.29 -5.99
CA HIS A 71 -14.39 23.25 -7.02
C HIS A 71 -14.71 24.68 -6.61
N GLU A 72 -15.93 24.91 -6.14
CA GLU A 72 -16.41 26.22 -5.75
C GLU A 72 -15.94 26.64 -4.34
N LYS A 73 -15.09 25.82 -3.68
CA LYS A 73 -14.53 26.08 -2.34
C LYS A 73 -15.61 26.29 -1.28
N ARG A 74 -16.78 25.64 -1.45
CA ARG A 74 -17.90 25.71 -0.52
C ARG A 74 -17.90 24.59 0.51
N LEU A 75 -17.13 23.50 0.27
CA LEU A 75 -17.09 22.38 1.21
C LEU A 75 -16.45 22.83 2.53
N ALA A 76 -17.19 22.66 3.62
CA ALA A 76 -16.72 22.97 4.97
C ALA A 76 -15.67 21.95 5.47
N PRO A 77 -14.84 22.28 6.45
CA PRO A 77 -13.84 21.36 7.01
C PRO A 77 -14.43 20.01 7.44
N GLU A 78 -15.62 20.00 8.00
CA GLU A 78 -16.35 18.79 8.44
C GLU A 78 -16.74 17.93 7.23
N GLY A 79 -17.04 18.53 6.09
CA GLY A 79 -17.30 17.84 4.84
C GLY A 79 -16.05 17.10 4.33
N TYR A 80 -14.88 17.74 4.38
CA TYR A 80 -13.62 17.08 4.04
C TYR A 80 -13.30 15.93 5.03
N ALA A 81 -13.54 16.11 6.32
CA ALA A 81 -13.36 15.06 7.30
C ALA A 81 -14.30 13.85 7.06
N ALA A 82 -15.55 14.12 6.65
CA ALA A 82 -16.49 13.06 6.27
C ALA A 82 -16.04 12.30 5.01
N LEU A 83 -15.52 13.00 3.98
CA LEU A 83 -14.93 12.38 2.80
C LEU A 83 -13.72 11.51 3.18
N ALA A 84 -12.82 12.00 4.03
CA ALA A 84 -11.67 11.26 4.51
C ALA A 84 -12.09 9.93 5.16
N LYS A 85 -13.09 9.98 6.04
CA LYS A 85 -13.64 8.78 6.68
C LYS A 85 -14.19 7.77 5.66
N LYS A 86 -14.85 8.25 4.60
CA LYS A 86 -15.33 7.36 3.52
C LYS A 86 -14.17 6.70 2.78
N VAL A 87 -13.11 7.44 2.47
CA VAL A 87 -11.91 6.87 1.86
C VAL A 87 -11.30 5.78 2.76
N GLU A 88 -11.13 6.05 4.06
CA GLU A 88 -10.60 5.07 5.02
C GLU A 88 -11.48 3.80 5.09
N GLN A 89 -12.80 3.95 5.07
CA GLN A 89 -13.73 2.81 5.09
C GLN A 89 -13.61 1.93 3.85
N GLU A 90 -13.58 2.52 2.66
CA GLU A 90 -13.45 1.75 1.40
C GLU A 90 -12.07 1.11 1.29
N VAL A 91 -11.01 1.80 1.68
CA VAL A 91 -9.66 1.19 1.75
C VAL A 91 -9.64 0.02 2.75
N GLY A 92 -10.27 0.16 3.91
CA GLY A 92 -10.44 -0.94 4.86
C GLY A 92 -11.16 -2.15 4.24
N SER A 93 -12.19 -1.91 3.42
CA SER A 93 -12.89 -2.96 2.68
C SER A 93 -11.99 -3.64 1.65
N ILE A 94 -11.18 -2.88 0.91
CA ILE A 94 -10.19 -3.43 -0.03
C ILE A 94 -9.22 -4.36 0.71
N VAL A 95 -8.61 -3.89 1.79
CA VAL A 95 -7.63 -4.67 2.58
C VAL A 95 -8.24 -5.96 3.14
N ALA A 96 -9.51 -5.93 3.54
CA ALA A 96 -10.17 -7.08 4.14
C ALA A 96 -10.63 -8.12 3.10
N ASN A 97 -10.98 -7.73 1.88
CA ASN A 97 -11.72 -8.57 0.97
C ASN A 97 -11.06 -8.78 -0.41
N CYS A 98 -10.17 -7.90 -0.83
CA CYS A 98 -9.52 -7.98 -2.13
C CYS A 98 -8.50 -9.13 -2.17
N LYS A 99 -8.46 -9.86 -3.29
CA LYS A 99 -7.55 -10.99 -3.52
C LYS A 99 -6.98 -10.91 -4.93
N LEU A 100 -5.93 -10.16 -5.07
CA LEU A 100 -5.19 -10.04 -6.32
C LEU A 100 -3.94 -10.95 -6.29
N ASP A 101 -3.35 -11.19 -7.47
CA ASP A 101 -2.00 -11.76 -7.50
C ASP A 101 -0.98 -10.76 -6.90
N ALA A 102 0.16 -11.28 -6.43
CA ALA A 102 1.14 -10.48 -5.69
C ALA A 102 1.69 -9.27 -6.47
N ARG A 103 1.74 -9.34 -7.80
CA ARG A 103 2.25 -8.23 -8.63
C ARG A 103 1.20 -7.13 -8.79
N ALA A 104 -0.04 -7.52 -9.08
CA ALA A 104 -1.17 -6.60 -9.14
C ALA A 104 -1.40 -5.91 -7.78
N ASP A 105 -1.34 -6.70 -6.69
CA ASP A 105 -1.46 -6.20 -5.32
C ASP A 105 -0.38 -5.17 -4.97
N ALA A 106 0.87 -5.43 -5.32
CA ALA A 106 1.96 -4.48 -5.11
C ALA A 106 1.74 -3.15 -5.85
N GLN A 107 1.15 -3.16 -7.05
CA GLN A 107 0.77 -1.94 -7.76
C GLN A 107 -0.42 -1.24 -7.11
N LEU A 108 -1.41 -2.01 -6.64
CA LEU A 108 -2.57 -1.46 -5.93
C LEU A 108 -2.16 -0.73 -4.65
N HIS A 109 -1.15 -1.22 -3.93
CA HIS A 109 -0.63 -0.55 -2.73
C HIS A 109 -0.18 0.90 -2.98
N LEU A 110 0.33 1.22 -4.18
CA LEU A 110 0.68 2.60 -4.53
C LEU A 110 -0.56 3.51 -4.65
N VAL A 111 -1.64 2.98 -5.23
CA VAL A 111 -2.91 3.72 -5.31
C VAL A 111 -3.52 3.89 -3.93
N VAL A 112 -3.52 2.83 -3.11
CA VAL A 112 -4.02 2.86 -1.72
C VAL A 112 -3.23 3.85 -0.87
N ALA A 113 -1.91 3.91 -1.02
CA ALA A 113 -1.09 4.89 -0.31
C ALA A 113 -1.48 6.33 -0.67
N ASP A 114 -1.72 6.63 -1.94
CA ASP A 114 -2.18 7.95 -2.40
C ASP A 114 -3.58 8.28 -1.86
N LEU A 115 -4.50 7.31 -1.83
CA LEU A 115 -5.84 7.48 -1.26
C LEU A 115 -5.77 7.83 0.23
N LEU A 116 -4.98 7.08 1.01
CA LEU A 116 -4.83 7.31 2.45
C LEU A 116 -4.10 8.62 2.76
N ASP A 117 -3.06 8.97 1.99
CA ASP A 117 -2.37 10.26 2.15
C ASP A 117 -3.32 11.43 1.86
N GLY A 118 -4.17 11.32 0.83
CA GLY A 118 -5.21 12.28 0.54
C GLY A 118 -6.26 12.38 1.65
N ALA A 119 -6.69 11.24 2.21
CA ALA A 119 -7.62 11.19 3.34
C ALA A 119 -7.02 11.88 4.59
N ASP A 120 -5.76 11.59 4.92
CA ASP A 120 -5.08 12.24 6.04
C ASP A 120 -4.97 13.76 5.90
N LYS A 121 -4.75 14.25 4.66
CA LYS A 121 -4.76 15.69 4.36
C LYS A 121 -6.16 16.29 4.54
N MET A 122 -7.21 15.62 4.03
CA MET A 122 -8.59 16.05 4.21
C MET A 122 -8.99 16.10 5.68
N ALA A 123 -8.55 15.13 6.48
CA ALA A 123 -8.83 15.06 7.92
C ALA A 123 -7.95 16.00 8.78
N GLY A 124 -6.97 16.69 8.19
CA GLY A 124 -6.03 17.54 8.94
C GLY A 124 -5.07 16.78 9.85
N LYS A 125 -4.94 15.46 9.69
CA LYS A 125 -4.06 14.61 10.53
C LYS A 125 -2.57 14.87 10.29
N LYS A 126 -2.20 15.28 9.08
CA LYS A 126 -0.82 15.64 8.73
C LYS A 126 -0.67 17.14 8.87
N LYS A 127 0.25 17.60 9.74
CA LYS A 127 0.73 18.98 9.71
C LYS A 127 1.38 19.20 8.35
N GLN A 128 0.66 19.88 7.48
CA GLN A 128 1.16 20.13 6.13
C GLN A 128 2.31 21.12 6.22
N ALA A 129 3.52 20.68 5.90
CA ALA A 129 4.61 21.59 5.64
C ALA A 129 4.16 22.55 4.52
N ARG A 130 4.06 23.87 4.81
CA ARG A 130 3.62 24.93 3.92
C ARG A 130 2.10 25.14 3.75
N GLY A 131 1.27 24.87 4.78
CA GLY A 131 -0.13 25.35 4.82
C GLY A 131 -1.05 24.70 3.78
N GLY A 132 -0.84 23.44 3.46
CA GLY A 132 -1.71 22.68 2.57
C GLY A 132 -3.15 22.63 3.09
N LYS A 133 -4.11 22.67 2.16
CA LYS A 133 -5.53 22.77 2.46
C LYS A 133 -6.19 21.38 2.39
N PRO A 134 -7.27 21.11 3.13
CA PRO A 134 -8.04 19.88 2.99
C PRO A 134 -8.46 19.57 1.54
N ARG A 135 -8.71 20.64 0.74
CA ARG A 135 -8.97 20.54 -0.70
C ARG A 135 -7.85 19.81 -1.46
N ASP A 136 -6.60 20.03 -1.09
CA ASP A 136 -5.46 19.40 -1.77
C ASP A 136 -5.47 17.88 -1.56
N GLY A 137 -5.97 17.43 -0.38
CA GLY A 137 -6.23 16.02 -0.11
C GLY A 137 -7.32 15.44 -1.01
N ALA A 138 -8.42 16.17 -1.22
CA ALA A 138 -9.48 15.74 -2.12
C ALA A 138 -9.00 15.64 -3.58
N VAL A 139 -8.21 16.59 -4.05
CA VAL A 139 -7.58 16.55 -5.39
C VAL A 139 -6.66 15.34 -5.51
N GLN A 140 -5.91 15.01 -4.46
CA GLN A 140 -5.05 13.83 -4.44
C GLN A 140 -5.86 12.53 -4.53
N VAL A 141 -6.97 12.41 -3.80
CA VAL A 141 -7.85 11.24 -3.90
C VAL A 141 -8.41 11.08 -5.32
N ILE A 142 -8.84 12.17 -5.96
CA ILE A 142 -9.32 12.13 -7.37
C ILE A 142 -8.18 11.66 -8.27
N GLY A 143 -6.97 12.21 -8.13
CA GLY A 143 -5.82 11.77 -8.90
C GLY A 143 -5.44 10.30 -8.66
N ALA A 144 -5.66 9.75 -7.46
CA ALA A 144 -5.47 8.33 -7.19
C ALA A 144 -6.51 7.46 -7.91
N LEU A 145 -7.75 7.92 -8.02
CA LEU A 145 -8.82 7.27 -8.80
C LEU A 145 -8.51 7.29 -10.31
N ASP A 146 -7.91 8.36 -10.84
CA ASP A 146 -7.44 8.43 -12.22
C ASP A 146 -6.28 7.46 -12.49
N LYS A 147 -5.37 7.31 -11.54
CA LYS A 147 -4.32 6.28 -11.59
C LYS A 147 -4.94 4.88 -11.62
N TYR A 148 -5.93 4.60 -10.77
CA TYR A 148 -6.65 3.34 -10.83
C TYR A 148 -7.25 3.08 -12.22
N ALA A 149 -7.97 4.04 -12.77
CA ALA A 149 -8.54 3.93 -14.11
C ALA A 149 -7.50 3.66 -15.21
N THR A 150 -6.29 4.19 -15.04
CA THR A 150 -5.21 4.07 -16.02
C THR A 150 -4.54 2.70 -15.96
N TYR A 151 -4.31 2.17 -14.76
CA TYR A 151 -3.45 1.01 -14.55
C TYR A 151 -4.20 -0.29 -14.25
N PHE A 152 -5.50 -0.23 -13.90
CA PHE A 152 -6.29 -1.40 -13.51
C PHE A 152 -7.46 -1.63 -14.48
N ASP A 153 -7.73 -2.91 -14.77
CA ASP A 153 -8.78 -3.34 -15.68
C ASP A 153 -10.11 -3.43 -14.93
N ASP A 154 -10.85 -2.33 -14.97
CA ASP A 154 -12.21 -2.21 -14.46
C ASP A 154 -13.09 -1.59 -15.53
N PRO A 155 -13.78 -2.42 -16.37
CA PRO A 155 -14.57 -1.92 -17.49
C PRO A 155 -15.74 -1.02 -17.08
N GLY A 156 -16.21 -1.15 -15.84
CA GLY A 156 -17.31 -0.34 -15.31
C GLY A 156 -16.85 1.01 -14.74
N PHE A 157 -15.55 1.20 -14.53
CA PHE A 157 -15.03 2.41 -13.91
C PHE A 157 -14.81 3.52 -14.94
N GLN A 158 -15.44 4.66 -14.70
CA GLN A 158 -15.26 5.86 -15.51
C GLN A 158 -14.53 6.92 -14.67
N PRO A 159 -13.44 7.55 -15.14
CA PRO A 159 -12.80 8.67 -14.47
C PRO A 159 -13.80 9.78 -14.11
N ILE A 160 -13.49 10.56 -13.10
CA ILE A 160 -14.28 11.73 -12.73
C ILE A 160 -13.89 12.86 -13.68
N ALA A 161 -14.87 13.39 -14.42
CA ALA A 161 -14.63 14.58 -15.24
C ALA A 161 -14.39 15.79 -14.33
N HIS A 162 -13.23 16.45 -14.43
CA HIS A 162 -12.84 17.60 -13.60
C HIS A 162 -12.00 18.61 -14.37
#